data_07c27f923b4d2cdd89349878198b19ad
#
_entry.id   07c27f923b4d2cdd89349878198b19ad
#
_cell.length_a   1.000
_cell.length_b   1.000
_cell.length_c   1.000
_cell.angle_alpha   90.00
_cell.angle_beta   90.00
_cell.angle_gamma   90.00
#
_symmetry.space_group_name_H-M   'P 1'
#
loop_
_entity.id
_entity.type
_entity.pdbx_description
1 polymer ?
#
loop_
_entity_poly.entity_id
_entity_poly.type
_entity_poly.pdbx_seq_one_letter_code
_entity_poly.pdbx_strand_id
1 'polypeptide(L)'
;INIQVVGYQWKWEYKYLEDDINFFSNLSTDQDEIYNLVPKGENYLLEVDEPLIIPVDTRVRFLITANDVIHSWWVPDFAIKQDAIPGFINTAWTRAEETGIYRGNCTELCGKNHGFMPVVVKVVEKDEYNDWVLAKKEEAIKLAELTEKEWSLAELSERGEGVYQKNCVACHQMNGE
;
A
#
# COMPACT_ATOMS: atom_id res chain seq x y z
N ILE A 1 13.40 -10.98 -7.96
CA ILE A 1 12.65 -9.74 -7.82
C ILE A 1 13.16 -9.00 -6.60
N ASN A 2 13.44 -7.70 -6.74
CA ASN A 2 13.86 -6.85 -5.63
C ASN A 2 12.77 -5.81 -5.35
N ILE A 3 12.32 -5.77 -4.11
CA ILE A 3 11.27 -4.83 -3.68
C ILE A 3 11.82 -3.99 -2.52
N GLN A 4 11.83 -2.69 -2.68
CA GLN A 4 12.09 -1.80 -1.57
C GLN A 4 10.79 -1.60 -0.76
N VAL A 5 10.90 -1.73 0.55
CA VAL A 5 9.83 -1.52 1.53
C VAL A 5 10.20 -0.31 2.37
N VAL A 6 9.39 0.72 2.35
CA VAL A 6 9.64 1.95 3.11
C VAL A 6 8.49 2.20 4.08
N GLY A 7 8.82 2.26 5.37
CA GLY A 7 7.86 2.60 6.43
C GLY A 7 7.64 4.11 6.54
N TYR A 8 6.39 4.49 6.70
CA TYR A 8 5.93 5.86 6.99
C TYR A 8 4.94 5.85 8.15
N GLN A 9 4.73 6.94 8.79
CA GLN A 9 3.65 7.15 9.78
C GLN A 9 2.34 7.49 9.04
N TRP A 10 1.38 6.62 8.80
CA TRP A 10 1.32 5.19 9.16
C TRP A 10 0.85 4.42 7.93
N LYS A 11 1.77 4.03 7.09
CA LYS A 11 1.56 3.29 5.84
C LYS A 11 2.87 2.66 5.37
N TRP A 12 2.78 1.78 4.39
CA TRP A 12 3.95 1.25 3.69
C TRP A 12 4.01 1.77 2.27
N GLU A 13 5.21 1.98 1.74
CA GLU A 13 5.46 2.19 0.32
C GLU A 13 6.24 0.99 -0.21
N TYR A 14 5.81 0.46 -1.34
CA TYR A 14 6.46 -0.63 -2.05
C TYR A 14 6.98 -0.17 -3.39
N LYS A 15 8.26 -0.48 -3.69
CA LYS A 15 8.92 -0.13 -4.97
C LYS A 15 9.51 -1.39 -5.58
N TYR A 16 9.03 -1.79 -6.74
CA TYR A 16 9.56 -2.89 -7.53
C TYR A 16 10.67 -2.37 -8.42
N LEU A 17 11.91 -2.68 -8.06
CA LEU A 17 13.07 -1.99 -8.62
C LEU A 17 13.36 -2.35 -10.08
N GLU A 18 12.98 -3.54 -10.53
CA GLU A 18 13.13 -3.97 -11.92
C GLU A 18 12.03 -3.42 -12.83
N ASP A 19 10.87 -3.11 -12.28
CA ASP A 19 9.68 -2.76 -13.06
C ASP A 19 9.30 -1.27 -13.00
N ASP A 20 9.99 -0.50 -12.15
CA ASP A 20 9.70 0.92 -11.88
C ASP A 20 8.25 1.18 -11.45
N ILE A 21 7.71 0.24 -10.66
CA ILE A 21 6.38 0.33 -10.08
C ILE A 21 6.52 0.75 -8.62
N ASN A 22 5.78 1.77 -8.21
CA ASN A 22 5.71 2.16 -6.80
C ASN A 22 4.29 2.57 -6.42
N PHE A 23 3.90 2.25 -5.18
CA PHE A 23 2.62 2.65 -4.62
C PHE A 23 2.65 2.65 -3.10
N PHE A 24 1.71 3.36 -2.50
CA PHE A 24 1.44 3.31 -1.07
C PHE A 24 0.38 2.25 -0.76
N SER A 25 0.54 1.59 0.37
CA SER A 25 -0.40 0.63 0.94
C SER A 25 -0.90 1.19 2.26
N ASN A 26 -2.16 1.55 2.31
CA ASN A 26 -2.80 2.16 3.47
C ASN A 26 -3.84 1.21 4.07
N LEU A 27 -4.14 1.38 5.36
CA LEU A 27 -5.26 0.69 5.99
C LEU A 27 -6.57 0.98 5.24
N SER A 28 -7.33 -0.06 4.92
CA SER A 28 -8.63 0.03 4.24
C SER A 28 -9.83 -0.21 5.17
N THR A 29 -9.59 -0.47 6.46
CA THR A 29 -10.68 -0.63 7.44
C THR A 29 -11.54 0.63 7.52
N ASP A 30 -12.85 0.45 7.43
CA ASP A 30 -13.82 1.53 7.47
C ASP A 30 -13.73 2.33 8.78
N GLN A 31 -13.89 3.64 8.71
CA GLN A 31 -13.87 4.52 9.87
C GLN A 31 -15.01 4.17 10.85
N ASP A 32 -16.16 3.74 10.36
CA ASP A 32 -17.30 3.35 11.20
C ASP A 32 -16.98 2.10 12.03
N GLU A 33 -16.19 1.15 11.48
CA GLU A 33 -15.67 0.03 12.27
C GLU A 33 -14.68 0.49 13.35
N ILE A 34 -13.78 1.42 12.99
CA ILE A 34 -12.76 1.95 13.91
C ILE A 34 -13.42 2.68 15.09
N TYR A 35 -14.46 3.46 14.83
CA TYR A 35 -15.22 4.19 15.85
C TYR A 35 -16.30 3.35 16.57
N ASN A 36 -16.42 2.05 16.26
CA ASN A 36 -17.41 1.12 16.81
C ASN A 36 -18.86 1.54 16.51
N LEU A 37 -19.10 2.19 15.39
CA LEU A 37 -20.45 2.55 14.90
C LEU A 37 -21.13 1.37 14.20
N VAL A 38 -20.32 0.44 13.65
CA VAL A 38 -20.76 -0.81 13.04
C VAL A 38 -19.95 -2.00 13.60
N PRO A 39 -20.45 -3.26 13.48
CA PRO A 39 -19.68 -4.45 13.86
C PRO A 39 -18.39 -4.57 13.07
N LYS A 40 -17.32 -5.02 13.72
CA LYS A 40 -16.01 -5.24 13.10
C LYS A 40 -16.02 -6.46 12.20
N GLY A 41 -15.43 -6.32 11.01
CA GLY A 41 -15.21 -7.42 10.08
C GLY A 41 -14.16 -8.43 10.59
N GLU A 42 -14.09 -9.59 9.94
CA GLU A 42 -13.17 -10.69 10.30
C GLU A 42 -11.70 -10.24 10.29
N ASN A 43 -11.33 -9.43 9.30
CA ASN A 43 -9.96 -8.93 9.12
C ASN A 43 -9.80 -7.48 9.60
N TYR A 44 -10.48 -7.11 10.69
CA TYR A 44 -10.40 -5.77 11.27
C TYR A 44 -8.95 -5.34 11.49
N LEU A 45 -8.56 -4.17 10.94
CA LEU A 45 -7.21 -3.61 10.93
C LEU A 45 -6.14 -4.47 10.23
N LEU A 46 -6.52 -5.44 9.42
CA LEU A 46 -5.61 -6.36 8.70
C LEU A 46 -5.78 -6.32 7.18
N GLU A 47 -6.52 -5.35 6.65
CA GLU A 47 -6.73 -5.16 5.22
C GLU A 47 -6.14 -3.81 4.76
N VAL A 48 -5.70 -3.77 3.50
CA VAL A 48 -5.14 -2.56 2.87
C VAL A 48 -5.84 -2.27 1.55
N ASP A 49 -5.75 -1.03 1.12
CA ASP A 49 -6.27 -0.57 -0.18
C ASP A 49 -5.47 -1.16 -1.35
N GLU A 50 -4.16 -1.32 -1.20
CA GLU A 50 -3.27 -1.85 -2.23
C GLU A 50 -2.27 -2.85 -1.64
N PRO A 51 -2.50 -4.18 -1.80
CA PRO A 51 -1.60 -5.20 -1.26
C PRO A 51 -0.30 -5.30 -2.07
N LEU A 52 0.76 -5.76 -1.40
CA LEU A 52 1.99 -6.18 -2.07
C LEU A 52 1.74 -7.47 -2.87
N ILE A 53 2.03 -7.47 -4.16
CA ILE A 53 1.83 -8.62 -5.05
C ILE A 53 3.16 -9.30 -5.33
N ILE A 54 3.27 -10.60 -5.10
CA ILE A 54 4.47 -11.38 -5.45
C ILE A 54 4.08 -12.70 -6.14
N PRO A 55 4.91 -13.19 -7.07
CA PRO A 55 4.64 -14.48 -7.72
C PRO A 55 5.03 -15.65 -6.84
N VAL A 56 4.24 -16.72 -6.92
CA VAL A 56 4.52 -18.00 -6.26
C VAL A 56 5.84 -18.60 -6.77
N ASP A 57 6.49 -19.37 -5.93
CA ASP A 57 7.71 -20.15 -6.23
C ASP A 57 8.84 -19.30 -6.83
N THR A 58 8.90 -18.03 -6.41
CA THR A 58 9.90 -17.07 -6.89
C THR A 58 10.62 -16.43 -5.70
N ARG A 59 11.96 -16.32 -5.80
CA ARG A 59 12.73 -15.65 -4.78
C ARG A 59 12.53 -14.14 -4.85
N VAL A 60 12.00 -13.56 -3.79
CA VAL A 60 11.79 -12.13 -3.62
C VAL A 60 12.70 -11.63 -2.51
N ARG A 61 13.49 -10.59 -2.80
CA ARG A 61 14.33 -9.91 -1.82
C ARG A 61 13.70 -8.56 -1.45
N PHE A 62 13.56 -8.32 -0.17
CA PHE A 62 13.08 -7.07 0.39
C PHE A 62 14.25 -6.22 0.89
N LEU A 63 14.27 -4.95 0.49
CA LEU A 63 15.17 -3.91 0.95
C LEU A 63 14.36 -2.97 1.86
N ILE A 64 14.50 -3.14 3.16
CA ILE A 64 13.58 -2.59 4.16
C ILE A 64 14.23 -1.39 4.84
N THR A 65 13.56 -0.25 4.80
CA THR A 65 13.96 1.01 5.42
C THR A 65 12.74 1.82 5.87
N ALA A 66 12.95 2.98 6.48
CA ALA A 66 11.89 3.91 6.83
C ALA A 66 12.25 5.34 6.42
N ASN A 67 11.23 6.17 6.23
CA ASN A 67 11.37 7.58 5.85
C ASN A 67 11.38 8.53 7.07
N ASP A 68 10.78 8.12 8.18
CA ASP A 68 10.53 9.00 9.33
C ASP A 68 11.04 8.42 10.66
N VAL A 69 10.33 7.46 11.25
CA VAL A 69 10.69 6.80 12.50
C VAL A 69 11.01 5.33 12.27
N ILE A 70 11.42 4.60 13.30
CA ILE A 70 11.61 3.15 13.19
C ILE A 70 10.25 2.48 13.12
N HIS A 71 10.09 1.57 12.15
CA HIS A 71 8.99 0.61 12.00
C HIS A 71 9.57 -0.80 11.95
N SER A 72 8.73 -1.83 11.92
CA SER A 72 9.19 -3.20 11.68
C SER A 72 8.21 -3.92 10.77
N TRP A 73 8.70 -4.39 9.62
CA TRP A 73 7.91 -5.12 8.64
C TRP A 73 7.86 -6.60 9.03
N TRP A 74 6.68 -7.08 9.35
CA TRP A 74 6.47 -8.43 9.82
C TRP A 74 5.38 -9.15 9.04
N VAL A 75 5.71 -10.32 8.49
CA VAL A 75 4.77 -11.29 7.92
C VAL A 75 5.10 -12.65 8.54
N PRO A 76 4.29 -13.12 9.50
CA PRO A 76 4.54 -14.35 10.26
C PRO A 76 4.80 -15.57 9.37
N ASP A 77 3.94 -15.77 8.39
CA ASP A 77 3.98 -16.95 7.51
C ASP A 77 5.23 -17.01 6.63
N PHE A 78 5.89 -15.87 6.40
CA PHE A 78 7.17 -15.81 5.70
C PHE A 78 8.38 -15.93 6.64
N ALA A 79 8.13 -16.06 7.95
CA ALA A 79 9.16 -16.00 8.99
C ALA A 79 10.05 -14.74 8.91
N ILE A 80 9.50 -13.63 8.40
CA ILE A 80 10.18 -12.34 8.30
C ILE A 80 9.64 -11.40 9.35
N LYS A 81 10.56 -10.90 10.19
CA LYS A 81 10.36 -9.75 11.07
C LYS A 81 11.62 -8.91 11.00
N GLN A 82 11.54 -7.75 10.33
CA GLN A 82 12.71 -6.95 10.04
C GLN A 82 12.42 -5.47 10.27
N ASP A 83 13.25 -4.84 11.10
CA ASP A 83 13.14 -3.42 11.39
C ASP A 83 13.42 -2.57 10.15
N ALA A 84 12.57 -1.55 9.98
CA ALA A 84 12.68 -0.52 8.98
C ALA A 84 13.24 0.74 9.67
N ILE A 85 14.54 1.00 9.49
CA ILE A 85 15.28 2.03 10.23
C ILE A 85 15.63 3.18 9.27
N PRO A 86 15.31 4.45 9.61
CA PRO A 86 15.71 5.59 8.80
C PRO A 86 17.23 5.65 8.59
N GLY A 87 17.65 5.81 7.33
CA GLY A 87 19.07 5.90 6.96
C GLY A 87 19.80 4.55 6.85
N PHE A 88 19.12 3.42 7.13
CA PHE A 88 19.67 2.08 6.97
C PHE A 88 18.79 1.25 6.04
N ILE A 89 19.40 0.31 5.32
CA ILE A 89 18.69 -0.66 4.48
C ILE A 89 18.96 -2.05 5.03
N ASN A 90 17.95 -2.65 5.63
CA ASN A 90 17.96 -4.04 6.04
C ASN A 90 17.49 -4.94 4.89
N THR A 91 17.93 -6.18 4.87
CA THR A 91 17.60 -7.12 3.80
C THR A 91 16.95 -8.37 4.37
N ALA A 92 15.81 -8.75 3.78
CA ALA A 92 15.19 -10.05 4.01
C ALA A 92 14.85 -10.68 2.65
N TRP A 93 14.50 -11.96 2.64
CA TRP A 93 14.03 -12.63 1.43
C TRP A 93 13.04 -13.74 1.77
N THR A 94 12.17 -14.04 0.83
CA THR A 94 11.24 -15.17 0.91
C THR A 94 11.08 -15.83 -0.45
N ARG A 95 10.51 -17.02 -0.42
CA ARG A 95 9.98 -17.75 -1.57
C ARG A 95 8.69 -18.41 -1.09
N ALA A 96 7.57 -17.83 -1.41
CA ALA A 96 6.26 -18.39 -1.08
C ALA A 96 5.98 -19.60 -1.99
N GLU A 97 5.60 -20.72 -1.40
CA GLU A 97 5.36 -21.98 -2.12
C GLU A 97 3.89 -22.16 -2.53
N GLU A 98 2.98 -21.39 -1.92
CA GLU A 98 1.55 -21.44 -2.17
C GLU A 98 1.00 -20.05 -2.48
N THR A 99 0.02 -19.99 -3.39
CA THR A 99 -0.74 -18.77 -3.63
C THR A 99 -1.68 -18.49 -2.47
N GLY A 100 -1.96 -17.21 -2.19
CA GLY A 100 -2.84 -16.84 -1.08
C GLY A 100 -2.62 -15.43 -0.60
N ILE A 101 -3.31 -15.08 0.47
CA ILE A 101 -3.21 -13.78 1.15
C ILE A 101 -2.52 -13.98 2.49
N TYR A 102 -1.39 -13.35 2.65
CA TYR A 102 -0.54 -13.40 3.83
C TYR A 102 -0.58 -12.06 4.55
N ARG A 103 -0.86 -12.09 5.84
CA ARG A 103 -1.07 -10.87 6.63
C ARG A 103 0.01 -10.68 7.68
N GLY A 104 0.30 -9.43 7.95
CA GLY A 104 1.24 -9.02 8.98
C GLY A 104 0.96 -7.60 9.46
N ASN A 105 1.87 -7.07 10.24
CA ASN A 105 1.72 -5.76 10.86
C ASN A 105 3.07 -5.05 10.99
N CYS A 106 3.01 -3.74 11.29
CA CYS A 106 4.12 -3.04 11.91
C CYS A 106 4.30 -3.56 13.34
N THR A 107 5.51 -3.96 13.71
CA THR A 107 5.84 -4.55 15.02
C THR A 107 6.90 -3.78 15.80
N GLU A 108 7.18 -2.52 15.41
CA GLU A 108 7.95 -1.57 16.21
C GLU A 108 7.09 -0.33 16.48
N LEU A 109 7.01 0.09 17.75
CA LEU A 109 6.16 1.21 18.16
C LEU A 109 6.56 2.50 17.44
N CYS A 110 5.69 2.98 16.54
CA CYS A 110 5.96 4.09 15.63
C CYS A 110 5.01 5.29 15.80
N GLY A 111 4.32 5.40 16.92
CA GLY A 111 3.43 6.50 17.26
C GLY A 111 1.97 6.08 17.45
N LYS A 112 1.05 7.05 17.45
CA LYS A 112 -0.36 6.84 17.87
C LYS A 112 -1.14 5.84 17.00
N ASN A 113 -0.81 5.75 15.70
CA ASN A 113 -1.49 4.85 14.77
C ASN A 113 -0.62 3.61 14.44
N HIS A 114 0.26 3.21 15.35
CA HIS A 114 1.12 2.04 15.17
C HIS A 114 0.35 0.77 14.76
N GLY A 115 -0.81 0.52 15.35
CA GLY A 115 -1.68 -0.63 15.00
C GLY A 115 -2.51 -0.45 13.72
N PHE A 116 -2.38 0.67 13.01
CA PHE A 116 -3.20 1.05 11.84
C PHE A 116 -2.39 1.04 10.53
N MET A 117 -1.30 0.30 10.48
CA MET A 117 -0.47 0.09 9.28
C MET A 117 -0.14 -1.39 9.08
N PRO A 118 -1.15 -2.18 8.69
CA PRO A 118 -0.96 -3.60 8.44
C PRO A 118 -0.12 -3.85 7.18
N VAL A 119 0.30 -5.10 7.04
CA VAL A 119 0.96 -5.64 5.84
C VAL A 119 0.05 -6.68 5.22
N VAL A 120 -0.25 -6.57 3.95
CA VAL A 120 -0.94 -7.61 3.18
C VAL A 120 -0.11 -7.96 1.97
N VAL A 121 0.25 -9.23 1.85
CA VAL A 121 0.95 -9.78 0.70
C VAL A 121 0.03 -10.76 -0.01
N LYS A 122 -0.26 -10.52 -1.28
CA LYS A 122 -0.98 -11.45 -2.15
C LYS A 122 0.03 -12.20 -3.01
N VAL A 123 0.14 -13.49 -2.78
CA VAL A 123 0.95 -14.40 -3.60
C VAL A 123 0.07 -14.94 -4.71
N VAL A 124 0.49 -14.74 -5.95
CA VAL A 124 -0.29 -15.08 -7.15
C VAL A 124 0.50 -15.99 -8.08
N GLU A 125 -0.17 -16.59 -9.06
CA GLU A 125 0.49 -17.32 -10.15
C GLU A 125 1.36 -16.37 -10.97
N LYS A 126 2.41 -16.92 -11.60
CA LYS A 126 3.39 -16.11 -12.37
C LYS A 126 2.75 -15.33 -13.51
N ASP A 127 1.77 -15.91 -14.17
CA ASP A 127 1.05 -15.24 -15.26
C ASP A 127 0.21 -14.08 -14.72
N GLU A 128 -0.52 -14.28 -13.61
CA GLU A 128 -1.28 -13.21 -12.92
C GLU A 128 -0.35 -12.07 -12.46
N TYR A 129 0.85 -12.41 -11.96
CA TYR A 129 1.85 -11.40 -11.61
C TYR A 129 2.30 -10.58 -12.82
N ASN A 130 2.59 -11.23 -13.96
CA ASN A 130 2.99 -10.55 -15.18
C ASN A 130 1.88 -9.62 -15.70
N ASP A 131 0.64 -10.09 -15.69
CA ASP A 131 -0.53 -9.28 -16.08
C ASP A 131 -0.69 -8.06 -15.17
N TRP A 132 -0.52 -8.23 -13.86
CA TRP A 132 -0.55 -7.14 -12.89
C TRP A 132 0.57 -6.11 -13.16
N VAL A 133 1.80 -6.55 -13.45
CA VAL A 133 2.92 -5.65 -13.79
C VAL A 133 2.59 -4.85 -15.05
N LEU A 134 2.03 -5.49 -16.09
CA LEU A 134 1.63 -4.80 -17.31
C LEU A 134 0.53 -3.76 -17.04
N ALA A 135 -0.49 -4.12 -16.27
CA ALA A 135 -1.57 -3.20 -15.90
C ALA A 135 -1.06 -1.98 -15.12
N LYS A 136 -0.11 -2.18 -14.18
CA LYS A 136 0.51 -1.09 -13.43
C LYS A 136 1.34 -0.15 -14.32
N LYS A 137 2.07 -0.69 -15.28
CA LYS A 137 2.81 0.12 -16.26
C LYS A 137 1.88 0.94 -17.17
N GLU A 138 0.77 0.36 -17.60
CA GLU A 138 -0.25 1.08 -18.38
C GLU A 138 -0.91 2.19 -17.55
N GLU A 139 -1.21 1.92 -16.27
CA GLU A 139 -1.75 2.91 -15.34
C GLU A 139 -0.79 4.11 -15.16
N ALA A 140 0.51 3.81 -14.99
CA ALA A 140 1.54 4.83 -14.86
C ALA A 140 1.66 5.69 -16.13
N ILE A 141 1.60 5.09 -17.34
CA ILE A 141 1.61 5.82 -18.61
C ILE A 141 0.40 6.76 -18.70
N LYS A 142 -0.79 6.25 -18.43
CA LYS A 142 -2.04 7.06 -18.44
C LYS A 142 -1.96 8.22 -17.44
N LEU A 143 -1.39 7.98 -16.26
CA LEU A 143 -1.23 9.03 -15.26
C LEU A 143 -0.23 10.10 -15.72
N ALA A 144 0.88 9.71 -16.35
CA ALA A 144 1.86 10.63 -16.92
C ALA A 144 1.24 11.50 -18.02
N GLU A 145 0.47 10.90 -18.94
CA GLU A 145 -0.26 11.62 -19.99
C GLU A 145 -1.25 12.65 -19.40
N LEU A 146 -1.97 12.27 -18.32
CA LEU A 146 -2.88 13.17 -17.62
C LEU A 146 -2.15 14.31 -16.90
N THR A 147 -0.92 14.09 -16.46
CA THR A 147 -0.09 15.10 -15.78
C THR A 147 0.49 16.11 -16.78
N GLU A 148 0.85 15.66 -17.98
CA GLU A 148 1.37 16.52 -19.05
C GLU A 148 0.27 17.25 -19.83
N LYS A 149 -0.99 16.82 -19.70
CA LYS A 149 -2.13 17.44 -20.40
C LYS A 149 -2.37 18.85 -19.88
N GLU A 150 -2.46 19.83 -20.78
CA GLU A 150 -3.01 21.16 -20.49
C GLU A 150 -4.54 21.06 -20.34
N TRP A 151 -5.01 21.41 -19.16
CA TRP A 151 -6.43 21.34 -18.82
C TRP A 151 -7.08 22.72 -18.95
N SER A 152 -8.24 22.80 -19.59
CA SER A 152 -9.09 23.98 -19.51
C SER A 152 -9.70 24.13 -18.09
N LEU A 153 -10.10 25.34 -17.73
CA LEU A 153 -10.73 25.60 -16.42
C LEU A 153 -11.99 24.75 -16.21
N ALA A 154 -12.77 24.52 -17.28
CA ALA A 154 -13.98 23.70 -17.23
C ALA A 154 -13.65 22.23 -16.90
N GLU A 155 -12.68 21.64 -17.58
CA GLU A 155 -12.22 20.25 -17.31
C GLU A 155 -11.63 20.11 -15.90
N LEU A 156 -10.85 21.10 -15.43
CA LEU A 156 -10.33 21.12 -14.06
C LEU A 156 -11.44 21.19 -13.02
N SER A 157 -12.48 21.99 -13.28
CA SER A 157 -13.65 22.12 -12.39
C SER A 157 -14.42 20.80 -12.30
N GLU A 158 -14.72 20.17 -13.44
CA GLU A 158 -15.41 18.87 -13.48
C GLU A 158 -14.63 17.77 -12.77
N ARG A 159 -13.31 17.70 -13.03
CA ARG A 159 -12.43 16.73 -12.35
C ARG A 159 -12.32 17.02 -10.86
N GLY A 160 -12.21 18.29 -10.48
CA GLY A 160 -12.15 18.73 -9.08
C GLY A 160 -13.45 18.40 -8.33
N GLU A 161 -14.60 18.55 -8.96
CA GLU A 161 -15.88 18.14 -8.40
C GLU A 161 -15.91 16.63 -8.11
N GLY A 162 -15.46 15.80 -9.05
CA GLY A 162 -15.37 14.35 -8.83
C GLY A 162 -14.45 13.96 -7.67
N VAL A 163 -13.31 14.63 -7.52
CA VAL A 163 -12.38 14.43 -6.39
C VAL A 163 -13.04 14.89 -5.08
N TYR A 164 -13.71 16.04 -5.09
CA TYR A 164 -14.40 16.58 -3.93
C TYR A 164 -15.51 15.65 -3.44
N GLN A 165 -16.37 15.18 -4.35
CA GLN A 165 -17.46 14.26 -4.04
C GLN A 165 -16.96 12.95 -3.41
N LYS A 166 -15.83 12.44 -3.89
CA LYS A 166 -15.26 11.18 -3.42
C LYS A 166 -14.57 11.30 -2.06
N ASN A 167 -13.89 12.43 -1.80
CA ASN A 167 -12.94 12.51 -0.69
C ASN A 167 -13.25 13.58 0.35
N CYS A 168 -14.07 14.57 0.02
CA CYS A 168 -14.22 15.76 0.85
C CYS A 168 -15.66 16.05 1.30
N VAL A 169 -16.67 15.62 0.53
CA VAL A 169 -18.09 15.96 0.76
C VAL A 169 -18.60 15.46 2.12
N ALA A 170 -18.07 14.33 2.62
CA ALA A 170 -18.50 13.78 3.90
C ALA A 170 -18.23 14.71 5.10
N CYS A 171 -17.19 15.55 5.00
CA CYS A 171 -16.79 16.48 6.06
C CYS A 171 -16.96 17.95 5.67
N HIS A 172 -17.00 18.25 4.37
CA HIS A 172 -17.05 19.60 3.85
C HIS A 172 -18.23 19.74 2.88
N GLN A 173 -19.24 20.50 3.27
CA GLN A 173 -20.36 20.83 2.38
C GLN A 173 -20.02 22.05 1.52
N MET A 174 -20.37 22.01 0.22
CA MET A 174 -20.04 23.10 -0.72
C MET A 174 -20.67 24.44 -0.36
N ASN A 175 -21.77 24.42 0.38
CA ASN A 175 -22.55 25.63 0.71
C ASN A 175 -22.36 26.07 2.18
N GLY A 176 -21.47 25.45 2.94
CA GLY A 176 -21.17 25.87 4.32
C GLY A 176 -22.30 25.64 5.34
N GLU A 177 -23.24 24.72 5.04
CA GLU A 177 -24.32 24.30 5.95
C GLU A 177 -23.96 23.01 6.69
#